data_6ac848376a43c110fe457aae0b032857
#
_entry.id   6ac848376a43c110fe457aae0b032857
#
_cell.length_a   1.000
_cell.length_b   1.000
_cell.length_c   1.000
_cell.angle_alpha   90.00
_cell.angle_beta   90.00
_cell.angle_gamma   90.00
#
_symmetry.space_group_name_H-M   'P 1'
#
loop_
_entity.id
_entity.type
_entity.pdbx_description
1 polymer ?
#
loop_
_entity_poly.entity_id
_entity_poly.type
_entity_poly.pdbx_seq_one_letter_code
_entity_poly.pdbx_strand_id
1 'polypeptide(L)'
;MTINLKNFLNTKPKFSKMGEFQELKPIDGLEISSYSADLYKNGRDDIALFYFKEGANYAALYTTNSITSQTIEWNKKSNKSFTKGLLVNTKNANTFTGNNGLESIDVLAKNLSRILTIRESKSDEGVSETVKIKDLLFASTGVIGEKF
;
A
#
# COMPACT_ATOMS: atom_id res chain seq x y z
N MET A 1 -16.98 0.68 -1.50
CA MET A 1 -17.06 1.43 -2.78
C MET A 1 -16.32 0.58 -3.81
N THR A 2 -17.03 -0.02 -4.76
CA THR A 2 -16.43 -0.88 -5.77
C THR A 2 -15.77 0.02 -6.82
N ILE A 3 -14.44 -0.02 -6.92
CA ILE A 3 -13.71 0.73 -7.95
C ILE A 3 -14.12 0.14 -9.30
N ASN A 4 -14.79 0.94 -10.12
CA ASN A 4 -15.05 0.55 -11.50
C ASN A 4 -13.75 0.73 -12.30
N LEU A 5 -12.93 -0.30 -12.34
CA LEU A 5 -11.66 -0.33 -13.07
C LEU A 5 -11.86 0.06 -14.56
N LYS A 6 -13.02 -0.22 -15.14
CA LYS A 6 -13.34 0.16 -16.54
C LYS A 6 -13.23 1.67 -16.76
N ASN A 7 -13.69 2.49 -15.82
CA ASN A 7 -13.62 3.95 -15.96
C ASN A 7 -12.19 4.49 -15.80
N PHE A 8 -11.39 3.88 -14.93
CA PHE A 8 -9.98 4.24 -14.75
C PHE A 8 -9.11 3.84 -15.94
N LEU A 9 -9.40 2.68 -16.55
CA LEU A 9 -8.63 2.12 -17.66
C LEU A 9 -9.05 2.67 -19.03
N ASN A 10 -10.23 3.30 -19.15
CA ASN A 10 -10.69 3.91 -20.39
C ASN A 10 -9.97 5.23 -20.75
N THR A 11 -9.25 5.83 -19.85
CA THR A 11 -8.34 6.94 -20.15
C THR A 11 -6.98 6.38 -20.59
N LYS A 12 -6.92 5.79 -21.79
CA LYS A 12 -5.63 5.36 -22.37
C LYS A 12 -4.70 6.57 -22.49
N PRO A 13 -3.54 6.57 -21.82
CA PRO A 13 -2.54 7.62 -22.07
C PRO A 13 -2.20 7.61 -23.55
N LYS A 14 -2.11 8.78 -24.17
CA LYS A 14 -1.88 8.98 -25.62
C LYS A 14 -0.67 8.20 -26.17
N PHE A 15 0.22 7.72 -25.30
CA PHE A 15 1.46 7.01 -25.61
C PHE A 15 1.51 5.57 -25.09
N SER A 16 0.43 5.07 -24.50
CA SER A 16 0.40 3.69 -24.03
C SER A 16 0.24 2.73 -25.21
N LYS A 17 1.22 1.86 -25.41
CA LYS A 17 1.13 0.70 -26.30
C LYS A 17 0.45 -0.51 -25.64
N MET A 18 -0.04 -0.35 -24.42
CA MET A 18 -0.75 -1.43 -23.73
C MET A 18 -2.07 -1.70 -24.46
N GLY A 19 -2.29 -2.96 -24.77
CA GLY A 19 -3.54 -3.46 -25.35
C GLY A 19 -4.73 -3.28 -24.39
N GLU A 20 -5.86 -3.87 -24.74
CA GLU A 20 -7.01 -3.91 -23.83
C GLU A 20 -6.64 -4.69 -22.56
N PHE A 21 -6.97 -4.11 -21.40
CA PHE A 21 -6.80 -4.82 -20.14
C PHE A 21 -7.81 -5.97 -20.08
N GLN A 22 -7.32 -7.16 -19.80
CA GLN A 22 -8.20 -8.28 -19.52
C GLN A 22 -9.01 -8.01 -18.24
N GLU A 23 -10.24 -8.49 -18.22
CA GLU A 23 -11.04 -8.44 -17.01
C GLU A 23 -10.38 -9.31 -15.92
N LEU A 24 -9.92 -8.67 -14.85
CA LEU A 24 -9.29 -9.37 -13.75
C LEU A 24 -10.38 -10.08 -12.93
N LYS A 25 -10.20 -11.38 -12.73
CA LYS A 25 -11.05 -12.14 -11.81
C LYS A 25 -10.75 -11.72 -10.37
N PRO A 26 -11.75 -11.73 -9.49
CA PRO A 26 -11.52 -11.55 -8.06
C PRO A 26 -10.47 -12.57 -7.56
N ILE A 27 -9.62 -12.13 -6.66
CA ILE A 27 -8.66 -13.00 -5.96
C ILE A 27 -9.24 -13.24 -4.57
N ASP A 28 -9.49 -14.50 -4.23
CA ASP A 28 -10.02 -14.86 -2.92
C ASP A 28 -9.07 -14.39 -1.81
N GLY A 29 -9.65 -13.81 -0.76
CA GLY A 29 -8.90 -13.29 0.37
C GLY A 29 -8.19 -11.95 0.13
N LEU A 30 -8.23 -11.39 -1.09
CA LEU A 30 -7.70 -10.05 -1.37
C LEU A 30 -8.82 -9.01 -1.37
N GLU A 31 -8.69 -8.02 -0.51
CA GLU A 31 -9.52 -6.81 -0.53
C GLU A 31 -8.69 -5.60 -0.93
N ILE A 32 -9.24 -4.80 -1.84
CA ILE A 32 -8.61 -3.56 -2.29
C ILE A 32 -9.53 -2.40 -1.97
N SER A 33 -8.98 -1.39 -1.31
CA SER A 33 -9.69 -0.14 -1.03
C SER A 33 -8.82 1.05 -1.40
N SER A 34 -9.45 2.12 -1.86
CA SER A 34 -8.80 3.40 -2.08
C SER A 34 -9.50 4.51 -1.30
N TYR A 35 -8.74 5.54 -0.99
CA TYR A 35 -9.20 6.65 -0.19
C TYR A 35 -8.44 7.94 -0.55
N SER A 36 -9.13 9.07 -0.44
CA SER A 36 -8.48 10.39 -0.49
C SER A 36 -8.05 10.79 0.92
N ALA A 37 -6.75 10.85 1.15
CA ALA A 37 -6.16 11.47 2.35
C ALA A 37 -5.92 12.98 2.14
N ASP A 38 -6.46 13.53 1.06
CA ASP A 38 -6.37 14.94 0.66
C ASP A 38 -4.92 15.42 0.42
N LEU A 39 -4.03 14.52 0.05
CA LEU A 39 -2.64 14.86 -0.29
C LEU A 39 -2.59 15.80 -1.50
N TYR A 40 -3.52 15.66 -2.45
CA TYR A 40 -3.63 16.53 -3.63
C TYR A 40 -4.62 17.69 -3.47
N LYS A 41 -5.34 17.78 -2.35
CA LYS A 41 -6.36 18.82 -2.08
C LYS A 41 -7.42 18.98 -3.18
N ASN A 42 -7.76 17.90 -3.87
CA ASN A 42 -8.73 17.89 -4.96
C ASN A 42 -9.70 16.71 -4.88
N GLY A 43 -9.74 16.00 -3.74
CA GLY A 43 -10.66 14.90 -3.47
C GLY A 43 -10.39 13.61 -4.26
N ARG A 44 -9.31 13.52 -5.05
CA ARG A 44 -8.94 12.27 -5.72
C ARG A 44 -8.34 11.28 -4.73
N ASP A 45 -8.52 10.00 -5.00
CA ASP A 45 -7.88 8.96 -4.23
C ASP A 45 -6.35 9.02 -4.39
N ASP A 46 -5.66 9.03 -3.27
CA ASP A 46 -4.20 9.15 -3.20
C ASP A 46 -3.57 8.08 -2.30
N ILE A 47 -4.40 7.27 -1.65
CA ILE A 47 -4.00 6.08 -0.89
C ILE A 47 -4.75 4.87 -1.42
N ALA A 48 -4.06 3.73 -1.52
CA ALA A 48 -4.66 2.42 -1.78
C ALA A 48 -4.14 1.39 -0.77
N LEU A 49 -5.03 0.58 -0.23
CA LEU A 49 -4.72 -0.54 0.64
C LEU A 49 -5.08 -1.85 -0.06
N PHE A 50 -4.10 -2.74 -0.16
CA PHE A 50 -4.27 -4.14 -0.51
C PHE A 50 -4.20 -4.93 0.79
N TYR A 51 -5.30 -5.54 1.18
CA TYR A 51 -5.40 -6.31 2.41
C TYR A 51 -5.64 -7.78 2.09
N PHE A 52 -4.79 -8.66 2.64
CA PHE A 52 -4.85 -10.10 2.47
C PHE A 52 -5.37 -10.73 3.75
N LYS A 53 -6.61 -11.22 3.75
CA LYS A 53 -7.28 -11.79 4.94
C LYS A 53 -6.45 -12.88 5.60
N GLU A 54 -6.04 -13.87 4.81
CA GLU A 54 -5.19 -14.97 5.27
C GLU A 54 -3.69 -14.64 5.23
N GLY A 55 -3.35 -13.43 4.77
CA GLY A 55 -2.00 -13.07 4.41
C GLY A 55 -1.60 -13.64 3.05
N ALA A 56 -0.47 -13.19 2.55
CA ALA A 56 0.07 -13.62 1.27
C ALA A 56 1.58 -13.84 1.35
N ASN A 57 2.05 -14.85 0.66
CA ASN A 57 3.47 -14.98 0.41
C ASN A 57 3.90 -13.98 -0.68
N TYR A 58 5.04 -13.35 -0.49
CA TYR A 58 5.59 -12.42 -1.47
C TYR A 58 7.09 -12.61 -1.68
N ALA A 59 7.57 -12.14 -2.81
CA ALA A 59 8.97 -11.96 -3.11
C ALA A 59 9.21 -10.52 -3.56
N ALA A 60 10.30 -9.90 -3.14
CA ALA A 60 10.63 -8.53 -3.49
C ALA A 60 12.06 -8.39 -3.99
N LEU A 61 12.23 -7.58 -5.02
CA LEU A 61 13.52 -7.10 -5.49
C LEU A 61 13.59 -5.60 -5.21
N TYR A 62 14.70 -5.17 -4.66
CA TYR A 62 14.93 -3.76 -4.34
C TYR A 62 16.06 -3.19 -5.19
N THR A 63 15.99 -1.89 -5.43
CA THR A 63 17.07 -1.18 -6.12
C THR A 63 18.40 -1.30 -5.36
N THR A 64 19.49 -1.33 -6.10
CA THR A 64 20.86 -1.24 -5.59
C THR A 64 21.37 0.20 -5.51
N ASN A 65 20.52 1.19 -5.85
CA ASN A 65 20.87 2.60 -5.75
C ASN A 65 21.21 2.96 -4.29
N SER A 66 22.23 3.77 -4.09
CA SER A 66 22.61 4.29 -2.77
C SER A 66 21.57 5.22 -2.16
N ILE A 67 20.70 5.80 -3.00
CA ILE A 67 19.59 6.66 -2.58
C ILE A 67 18.30 5.86 -2.73
N THR A 68 17.70 5.48 -1.58
CA THR A 68 16.44 4.74 -1.53
C THR A 68 15.36 5.53 -0.83
N SER A 69 14.10 5.19 -1.08
CA SER A 69 13.00 5.74 -0.29
C SER A 69 12.94 5.08 1.09
N GLN A 70 12.36 5.77 2.05
CA GLN A 70 12.20 5.24 3.40
C GLN A 70 11.23 4.05 3.44
N THR A 71 10.30 3.95 2.49
CA THR A 71 9.44 2.76 2.32
C THR A 71 10.25 1.51 1.94
N ILE A 72 11.28 1.66 1.12
CA ILE A 72 12.18 0.53 0.79
C ILE A 72 12.97 0.11 2.03
N GLU A 73 13.50 1.08 2.79
CA GLU A 73 14.25 0.77 4.02
C GLU A 73 13.34 0.10 5.08
N TRP A 74 12.08 0.50 5.16
CA TRP A 74 11.10 -0.18 5.99
C TRP A 74 10.87 -1.63 5.53
N ASN A 75 10.56 -1.83 4.25
CA ASN A 75 10.23 -3.15 3.72
C ASN A 75 11.38 -4.14 3.84
N LYS A 76 12.64 -3.68 3.74
CA LYS A 76 13.82 -4.52 3.98
C LYS A 76 13.90 -5.07 5.41
N LYS A 77 13.27 -4.39 6.38
CA LYS A 77 13.20 -4.79 7.79
C LYS A 77 11.94 -5.58 8.13
N SER A 78 10.95 -5.60 7.24
CA SER A 78 9.70 -6.34 7.39
C SER A 78 9.90 -7.85 7.23
N ASN A 79 8.86 -8.64 7.43
CA ASN A 79 8.87 -10.07 7.16
C ASN A 79 9.20 -10.29 5.66
N LYS A 80 10.17 -11.17 5.38
CA LYS A 80 10.73 -11.30 4.02
C LYS A 80 9.91 -12.18 3.08
N SER A 81 8.93 -12.89 3.58
CA SER A 81 8.17 -13.87 2.80
C SER A 81 6.66 -13.78 2.96
N PHE A 82 6.16 -13.03 3.93
CA PHE A 82 4.75 -12.98 4.27
C PHE A 82 4.29 -11.54 4.50
N THR A 83 3.08 -11.21 4.05
CA THR A 83 2.45 -9.92 4.30
C THR A 83 0.94 -10.07 4.55
N LYS A 84 0.40 -9.24 5.43
CA LYS A 84 -1.04 -9.04 5.62
C LYS A 84 -1.57 -7.84 4.87
N GLY A 85 -0.69 -6.91 4.47
CA GLY A 85 -1.14 -5.73 3.75
C GLY A 85 -0.04 -4.93 3.09
N LEU A 86 -0.40 -4.27 1.99
CA LEU A 86 0.42 -3.29 1.29
C LEU A 86 -0.35 -1.97 1.22
N LEU A 87 0.20 -0.93 1.86
CA LEU A 87 -0.31 0.43 1.74
C LEU A 87 0.51 1.19 0.71
N VAL A 88 -0.17 1.76 -0.26
CA VAL A 88 0.43 2.56 -1.35
C VAL A 88 -0.05 3.99 -1.24
N ASN A 89 0.85 4.97 -1.28
CA ASN A 89 0.47 6.37 -1.43
C ASN A 89 1.06 6.98 -2.70
N THR A 90 0.37 7.99 -3.20
CA THR A 90 0.84 8.86 -4.27
C THR A 90 1.20 10.25 -3.72
N LYS A 91 1.66 11.15 -4.57
CA LYS A 91 2.12 12.52 -4.32
C LYS A 91 3.50 12.62 -3.65
N ASN A 92 3.79 11.82 -2.65
CA ASN A 92 5.02 11.87 -1.87
C ASN A 92 5.80 10.57 -2.04
N ALA A 93 7.05 10.64 -2.54
CA ALA A 93 7.89 9.46 -2.77
C ALA A 93 8.56 8.95 -1.50
N ASN A 94 8.51 9.72 -0.42
CA ASN A 94 9.21 9.45 0.84
C ASN A 94 10.72 9.15 0.64
N THR A 95 11.34 9.90 -0.27
CA THR A 95 12.77 9.85 -0.59
C THR A 95 13.41 11.16 -0.21
N PHE A 96 14.62 11.17 0.34
CA PHE A 96 15.29 12.33 0.92
C PHE A 96 14.51 13.01 2.07
N THR A 97 13.75 12.25 2.81
CA THR A 97 12.95 12.74 3.94
C THR A 97 13.63 12.52 5.29
N GLY A 98 14.79 11.84 5.28
CA GLY A 98 15.58 11.57 6.48
C GLY A 98 14.80 10.76 7.53
N ASN A 99 15.06 11.03 8.80
CA ASN A 99 14.41 10.34 9.91
C ASN A 99 12.90 10.56 9.94
N ASN A 100 12.42 11.74 9.56
CA ASN A 100 10.99 12.03 9.50
C ASN A 100 10.22 11.03 8.63
N GLY A 101 10.80 10.60 7.50
CA GLY A 101 10.14 9.63 6.63
C GLY A 101 9.99 8.25 7.27
N LEU A 102 11.00 7.80 8.05
CA LEU A 102 10.92 6.54 8.79
C LEU A 102 9.93 6.62 9.95
N GLU A 103 9.96 7.72 10.71
CA GLU A 103 9.03 7.96 11.82
C GLU A 103 7.58 7.99 11.33
N SER A 104 7.31 8.65 10.19
CA SER A 104 5.98 8.68 9.58
C SER A 104 5.48 7.29 9.20
N ILE A 105 6.33 6.45 8.60
CA ILE A 105 5.97 5.06 8.27
C ILE A 105 5.72 4.26 9.55
N ASP A 106 6.52 4.43 10.59
CA ASP A 106 6.34 3.73 11.87
C ASP A 106 4.98 4.06 12.50
N VAL A 107 4.58 5.33 12.49
CA VAL A 107 3.27 5.77 12.96
C VAL A 107 2.14 5.17 12.10
N LEU A 108 2.28 5.21 10.78
CA LEU A 108 1.31 4.60 9.86
C LEU A 108 1.19 3.10 10.09
N ALA A 109 2.31 2.39 10.23
CA ALA A 109 2.34 0.96 10.44
C ALA A 109 1.66 0.55 11.76
N LYS A 110 1.92 1.28 12.85
CA LYS A 110 1.26 1.06 14.14
C LYS A 110 -0.25 1.26 14.06
N ASN A 111 -0.69 2.34 13.41
CA ASN A 111 -2.10 2.62 13.27
C ASN A 111 -2.80 1.61 12.35
N LEU A 112 -2.19 1.27 11.21
CA LEU A 112 -2.74 0.29 10.27
C LEU A 112 -2.83 -1.10 10.91
N SER A 113 -1.78 -1.55 11.60
CA SER A 113 -1.78 -2.80 12.36
C SER A 113 -2.94 -2.86 13.34
N ARG A 114 -3.14 -1.79 14.14
CA ARG A 114 -4.24 -1.69 15.09
C ARG A 114 -5.62 -1.76 14.42
N ILE A 115 -5.80 -1.01 13.33
CA ILE A 115 -7.09 -0.97 12.61
C ILE A 115 -7.41 -2.33 12.01
N LEU A 116 -6.45 -2.98 11.36
CA LEU A 116 -6.64 -4.31 10.77
C LEU A 116 -6.90 -5.37 11.83
N THR A 117 -6.21 -5.34 12.96
CA THR A 117 -6.45 -6.23 14.11
C THR A 117 -7.88 -6.09 14.65
N ILE A 118 -8.37 -4.84 14.83
CA ILE A 118 -9.76 -4.59 15.25
C ILE A 118 -10.75 -5.09 14.21
N ARG A 119 -10.44 -4.98 12.94
CA ARG A 119 -11.28 -5.48 11.87
C ARG A 119 -11.38 -7.00 11.90
N GLU A 120 -10.25 -7.70 12.03
CA GLU A 120 -10.23 -9.17 12.15
C GLU A 120 -10.99 -9.66 13.38
N SER A 121 -10.88 -8.98 14.52
CA SER A 121 -11.61 -9.34 15.73
C SER A 121 -13.13 -9.18 15.65
N LYS A 122 -13.63 -8.45 14.67
CA LYS A 122 -15.08 -8.25 14.40
C LYS A 122 -15.62 -9.19 13.33
N SER A 123 -14.77 -9.94 12.63
CA SER A 123 -15.24 -10.97 11.72
C SER A 123 -15.76 -12.17 12.54
N ASP A 124 -16.92 -12.71 12.15
CA ASP A 124 -17.65 -13.77 12.90
C ASP A 124 -16.91 -15.12 13.04
N GLU A 125 -15.69 -15.22 12.55
CA GLU A 125 -14.91 -16.47 12.54
C GLU A 125 -14.11 -16.73 13.84
N GLY A 126 -14.31 -15.91 14.87
CA GLY A 126 -13.88 -16.23 16.24
C GLY A 126 -12.36 -16.28 16.50
N VAL A 127 -11.53 -16.03 15.50
CA VAL A 127 -10.06 -16.01 15.64
C VAL A 127 -9.58 -14.57 15.48
N SER A 128 -9.33 -13.92 16.61
CA SER A 128 -8.67 -12.61 16.60
C SER A 128 -7.17 -12.79 16.37
N GLU A 129 -6.73 -12.78 15.14
CA GLU A 129 -5.32 -12.75 14.82
C GLU A 129 -4.79 -11.31 14.84
N THR A 130 -3.74 -11.08 15.63
CA THR A 130 -3.10 -9.77 15.68
C THR A 130 -2.27 -9.53 14.41
N VAL A 131 -2.62 -8.54 13.63
CA VAL A 131 -1.82 -8.11 12.47
C VAL A 131 -0.52 -7.46 12.95
N LYS A 132 0.60 -8.11 12.70
CA LYS A 132 1.91 -7.62 13.16
C LYS A 132 2.41 -6.51 12.26
N ILE A 133 3.04 -5.50 12.84
CA ILE A 133 3.66 -4.38 12.11
C ILE A 133 4.64 -4.88 11.03
N LYS A 134 5.36 -5.98 11.30
CA LYS A 134 6.32 -6.59 10.38
C LYS A 134 5.68 -7.25 9.15
N ASP A 135 4.37 -7.49 9.20
CA ASP A 135 3.61 -8.10 8.10
C ASP A 135 2.97 -7.04 7.19
N LEU A 136 3.33 -5.77 7.39
CA LEU A 136 2.86 -4.65 6.59
C LEU A 136 3.98 -4.11 5.69
N LEU A 137 3.62 -3.90 4.43
CA LEU A 137 4.48 -3.32 3.41
C LEU A 137 3.97 -1.94 2.99
N PHE A 138 4.88 -1.10 2.55
CA PHE A 138 4.58 0.25 2.09
C PHE A 138 5.20 0.51 0.72
N ALA A 139 4.48 1.27 -0.11
CA ALA A 139 4.99 1.79 -1.36
C ALA A 139 4.60 3.26 -1.50
N SER A 140 5.52 4.08 -1.98
CA SER A 140 5.29 5.51 -2.15
C SER A 140 5.78 5.96 -3.52
N THR A 141 5.03 6.86 -4.15
CA THR A 141 5.43 7.49 -5.40
C THR A 141 5.07 8.98 -5.39
N GLY A 142 5.83 9.80 -6.11
CA GLY A 142 5.56 11.23 -6.23
C GLY A 142 6.79 12.10 -6.04
N VAL A 143 6.61 13.24 -5.39
CA VAL A 143 7.66 14.25 -5.21
C VAL A 143 8.72 13.76 -4.22
N ILE A 144 9.99 13.93 -4.60
CA ILE A 144 11.16 13.64 -3.77
C ILE A 144 11.43 14.81 -2.83
N GLY A 145 11.78 14.51 -1.57
CA GLY A 145 12.13 15.54 -0.57
C GLY A 145 10.93 16.21 0.11
N GLU A 146 9.71 15.93 -0.34
CA GLU A 146 8.51 16.40 0.35
C GLU A 146 8.25 15.52 1.58
N LYS A 147 8.04 16.15 2.75
CA LYS A 147 7.76 15.44 3.99
C LYS A 147 6.33 14.89 3.99
N PHE A 148 6.15 13.78 4.70
CA PHE A 148 4.83 13.21 5.00
C PHE A 148 4.12 14.06 6.03
#